data_d444e84a990c08f7708bb7a8755c11d3
#
_entry.id   d444e84a990c08f7708bb7a8755c11d3
#
_cell.length_a   1.000
_cell.length_b   1.000
_cell.length_c   1.000
_cell.angle_alpha   90.00
_cell.angle_beta   90.00
_cell.angle_gamma   90.00
#
_symmetry.space_group_name_H-M   'P 1'
#
loop_
_entity.id
_entity.type
_entity.pdbx_description
1 polymer ?
#
loop_
_entity_poly.entity_id
_entity_poly.type
_entity_poly.pdbx_seq_one_letter_code
_entity_poly.pdbx_strand_id
1 'polypeptide(L)'
;MILCYKVRSVNANDQKGNYMRVITGKARGVQLKTPDGMLTRPTADRVKEALFSIINFDIPGSKVLDLFSGTGQLGIEALSRGAESAVFVDAREEACKLIRENLKRTKLESQGRIVRSDYLDYLNRCAERYTIILLDPPYAEVFLENALKKITEIDILETDGIIVTERPMGKELLWEFDGYVRSKDYKYGKTLLTIYRKA
;
A
#
# COMPACT_ATOMS: atom_id res chain seq x y z
N MET A 1 -28.70 -17.68 49.76
CA MET A 1 -27.92 -18.61 48.92
C MET A 1 -27.53 -17.82 47.67
N ILE A 2 -26.35 -17.20 47.74
CA ILE A 2 -25.85 -16.27 46.71
C ILE A 2 -24.95 -17.09 45.77
N LEU A 3 -25.40 -17.24 44.51
CA LEU A 3 -24.63 -17.92 43.45
C LEU A 3 -23.54 -16.98 42.98
N CYS A 4 -22.30 -17.31 43.34
CA CYS A 4 -21.10 -16.63 42.86
C CYS A 4 -20.78 -17.14 41.44
N TYR A 5 -21.07 -16.33 40.40
CA TYR A 5 -20.60 -16.62 39.06
C TYR A 5 -19.09 -16.36 38.98
N LYS A 6 -18.30 -17.44 38.90
CA LYS A 6 -16.92 -17.40 38.54
C LYS A 6 -16.78 -16.84 37.12
N VAL A 7 -16.31 -15.59 37.00
CA VAL A 7 -15.80 -15.05 35.76
C VAL A 7 -14.56 -15.88 35.42
N ARG A 8 -14.67 -16.71 34.37
CA ARG A 8 -13.51 -17.38 33.80
C ARG A 8 -12.58 -16.30 33.25
N SER A 9 -11.38 -16.24 33.78
CA SER A 9 -10.29 -15.46 33.17
C SER A 9 -10.06 -15.96 31.74
N VAL A 10 -10.33 -15.11 30.78
CA VAL A 10 -10.02 -15.36 29.38
C VAL A 10 -8.50 -15.37 29.28
N ASN A 11 -7.94 -16.52 28.93
CA ASN A 11 -6.51 -16.68 28.74
C ASN A 11 -6.05 -15.73 27.61
N ALA A 12 -5.02 -14.96 27.89
CA ALA A 12 -4.39 -13.99 26.95
C ALA A 12 -3.78 -14.63 25.68
N ASN A 13 -3.89 -15.94 25.53
CA ASN A 13 -3.32 -16.71 24.40
C ASN A 13 -4.28 -17.01 23.24
N ASP A 14 -5.58 -16.67 23.35
CA ASP A 14 -6.57 -16.99 22.29
C ASP A 14 -6.94 -15.80 21.40
N GLN A 15 -6.32 -14.64 21.58
CA GLN A 15 -6.42 -13.54 20.62
C GLN A 15 -5.33 -13.64 19.55
N LYS A 16 -5.41 -14.60 18.65
CA LYS A 16 -4.87 -14.44 17.28
C LYS A 16 -5.75 -13.45 16.53
N GLY A 17 -5.82 -12.22 17.04
CA GLY A 17 -6.37 -11.09 16.33
C GLY A 17 -5.55 -10.91 15.05
N ASN A 18 -6.24 -10.83 13.93
CA ASN A 18 -5.65 -10.62 12.61
C ASN A 18 -5.13 -9.18 12.55
N TYR A 19 -3.92 -8.96 13.05
CA TYR A 19 -3.28 -7.66 13.08
C TYR A 19 -2.54 -7.41 11.76
N MET A 20 -2.68 -6.19 11.23
CA MET A 20 -1.85 -5.73 10.11
C MET A 20 -0.37 -5.75 10.54
N ARG A 21 0.49 -6.35 9.74
CA ARG A 21 1.92 -6.50 10.06
C ARG A 21 2.79 -6.40 8.81
N VAL A 22 4.05 -6.10 9.02
CA VAL A 22 5.08 -6.24 7.98
C VAL A 22 5.36 -7.74 7.76
N ILE A 23 5.33 -8.17 6.50
CA ILE A 23 5.42 -9.61 6.14
C ILE A 23 6.87 -10.04 6.03
N THR A 24 7.72 -9.21 5.39
CA THR A 24 9.10 -9.59 5.07
C THR A 24 10.07 -8.43 5.27
N GLY A 25 11.38 -8.71 5.27
CA GLY A 25 12.45 -7.72 5.31
C GLY A 25 12.87 -7.31 6.72
N LYS A 26 13.48 -6.11 6.82
CA LYS A 26 14.11 -5.59 8.04
C LYS A 26 13.16 -5.44 9.22
N ALA A 27 11.88 -5.12 8.94
CA ALA A 27 10.84 -4.93 9.95
C ALA A 27 9.85 -6.10 10.02
N ARG A 28 10.21 -7.28 9.53
CA ARG A 28 9.33 -8.48 9.53
C ARG A 28 8.69 -8.73 10.88
N GLY A 29 7.38 -8.95 10.90
CA GLY A 29 6.60 -9.29 12.09
C GLY A 29 6.18 -8.09 12.93
N VAL A 30 6.67 -6.89 12.65
CA VAL A 30 6.25 -5.67 13.37
C VAL A 30 4.78 -5.39 13.04
N GLN A 31 3.96 -5.28 14.09
CA GLN A 31 2.56 -4.93 13.97
C GLN A 31 2.40 -3.45 13.65
N LEU A 32 1.59 -3.16 12.64
CA LEU A 32 1.22 -1.80 12.25
C LEU A 32 -0.07 -1.39 12.96
N LYS A 33 -0.12 -0.13 13.38
CA LYS A 33 -1.36 0.47 13.86
C LYS A 33 -2.35 0.62 12.72
N THR A 34 -3.61 0.38 13.01
CA THR A 34 -4.76 0.57 12.12
C THR A 34 -5.76 1.51 12.79
N PRO A 35 -6.68 2.13 12.06
CA PRO A 35 -7.81 2.84 12.66
C PRO A 35 -8.60 1.93 13.59
N ASP A 36 -9.17 2.50 14.66
CA ASP A 36 -9.98 1.75 15.62
C ASP A 36 -11.13 1.02 14.92
N GLY A 37 -11.35 -0.24 15.29
CA GLY A 37 -12.39 -1.09 14.71
C GLY A 37 -12.04 -1.72 13.35
N MET A 38 -10.90 -1.43 12.76
CA MET A 38 -10.45 -2.03 11.51
C MET A 38 -9.68 -3.32 11.78
N LEU A 39 -10.38 -4.45 11.75
CA LEU A 39 -9.75 -5.77 11.72
C LEU A 39 -9.23 -6.05 10.31
N THR A 40 -7.96 -6.42 10.19
CA THR A 40 -7.40 -6.84 8.89
C THR A 40 -8.02 -8.18 8.50
N ARG A 41 -8.52 -8.26 7.27
CA ARG A 41 -9.01 -9.53 6.72
C ARG A 41 -7.83 -10.38 6.30
N PRO A 42 -7.83 -11.71 6.54
CA PRO A 42 -6.79 -12.63 6.04
C PRO A 42 -6.56 -12.53 4.52
N THR A 43 -7.58 -12.10 3.78
CA THR A 43 -7.51 -11.86 2.34
C THR A 43 -6.58 -10.69 2.00
N ALA A 44 -6.61 -9.61 2.79
CA ALA A 44 -5.74 -8.44 2.57
C ALA A 44 -4.25 -8.79 2.74
N ASP A 45 -3.90 -9.58 3.75
CA ASP A 45 -2.52 -10.03 3.94
C ASP A 45 -2.05 -10.92 2.77
N ARG A 46 -2.89 -11.81 2.25
CA ARG A 46 -2.58 -12.66 1.10
C ARG A 46 -2.38 -11.86 -0.19
N VAL A 47 -3.24 -10.84 -0.43
CA VAL A 47 -3.10 -9.98 -1.61
C VAL A 47 -1.79 -9.17 -1.51
N LYS A 48 -1.50 -8.61 -0.34
CA LYS A 48 -0.23 -7.89 -0.10
C LYS A 48 0.99 -8.81 -0.29
N GLU A 49 0.96 -10.03 0.25
CA GLU A 49 2.03 -11.02 0.07
C GLU A 49 2.23 -11.37 -1.40
N ALA A 50 1.14 -11.56 -2.14
CA ALA A 50 1.18 -11.84 -3.56
C ALA A 50 1.74 -10.66 -4.36
N LEU A 51 1.27 -9.43 -4.09
CA LEU A 51 1.78 -8.21 -4.71
C LEU A 51 3.30 -8.14 -4.57
N PHE A 52 3.79 -8.23 -3.35
CA PHE A 52 5.23 -8.13 -3.08
C PHE A 52 6.05 -9.33 -3.55
N SER A 53 5.44 -10.48 -3.77
CA SER A 53 6.09 -11.62 -4.44
C SER A 53 6.26 -11.38 -5.93
N ILE A 54 5.26 -10.76 -6.58
CA ILE A 54 5.29 -10.43 -8.01
C ILE A 54 6.38 -9.41 -8.31
N ILE A 55 6.50 -8.34 -7.50
CA ILE A 55 7.44 -7.24 -7.72
C ILE A 55 8.74 -7.39 -6.93
N ASN A 56 9.03 -8.59 -6.41
CA ASN A 56 10.14 -8.80 -5.47
C ASN A 56 11.50 -8.33 -5.99
N PHE A 57 11.74 -8.47 -7.28
CA PHE A 57 13.01 -8.07 -7.90
C PHE A 57 13.07 -6.58 -8.26
N ASP A 58 11.93 -5.88 -8.30
CA ASP A 58 11.85 -4.45 -8.58
C ASP A 58 12.09 -3.60 -7.30
N ILE A 59 12.01 -4.20 -6.09
CA ILE A 59 12.01 -3.46 -4.82
C ILE A 59 13.39 -2.98 -4.36
N PRO A 60 14.48 -3.79 -4.39
CA PRO A 60 15.76 -3.35 -3.83
C PRO A 60 16.27 -2.07 -4.51
N GLY A 61 16.55 -1.03 -3.70
CA GLY A 61 17.03 0.27 -4.19
C GLY A 61 15.97 1.15 -4.86
N SER A 62 14.69 0.73 -4.89
CA SER A 62 13.61 1.47 -5.54
C SER A 62 13.23 2.74 -4.78
N LYS A 63 12.78 3.75 -5.54
CA LYS A 63 12.05 4.92 -5.03
C LYS A 63 10.56 4.67 -5.21
N VAL A 64 9.83 4.60 -4.10
CA VAL A 64 8.43 4.20 -4.07
C VAL A 64 7.51 5.39 -3.86
N LEU A 65 6.43 5.48 -4.63
CA LEU A 65 5.30 6.35 -4.36
C LEU A 65 4.10 5.47 -3.93
N ASP A 66 3.60 5.66 -2.72
CA ASP A 66 2.36 5.10 -2.20
C ASP A 66 1.31 6.21 -2.20
N LEU A 67 0.49 6.27 -3.26
CA LEU A 67 -0.34 7.45 -3.57
C LEU A 67 -1.65 7.52 -2.77
N PHE A 68 -2.11 6.39 -2.22
CA PHE A 68 -3.31 6.28 -1.38
C PHE A 68 -2.95 5.53 -0.10
N SER A 69 -2.00 6.06 0.65
CA SER A 69 -1.21 5.29 1.62
C SER A 69 -2.00 4.71 2.80
N GLY A 70 -3.11 5.31 3.22
CA GLY A 70 -3.91 4.84 4.34
C GLY A 70 -3.11 4.66 5.63
N THR A 71 -2.80 3.43 5.98
CA THR A 71 -1.95 3.08 7.14
C THR A 71 -0.45 3.08 6.82
N GLY A 72 -0.09 3.26 5.55
CA GLY A 72 1.27 3.15 5.03
C GLY A 72 1.74 1.72 4.82
N GLN A 73 0.85 0.73 4.88
CA GLN A 73 1.25 -0.69 4.88
C GLN A 73 2.05 -1.10 3.64
N LEU A 74 1.72 -0.58 2.45
CA LEU A 74 2.39 -0.95 1.21
C LEU A 74 3.78 -0.31 1.12
N GLY A 75 3.86 1.00 1.32
CA GLY A 75 5.16 1.71 1.31
C GLY A 75 6.11 1.21 2.41
N ILE A 76 5.60 0.92 3.61
CA ILE A 76 6.40 0.35 4.71
C ILE A 76 6.88 -1.07 4.38
N GLU A 77 6.05 -1.90 3.76
CA GLU A 77 6.48 -3.23 3.30
C GLU A 77 7.60 -3.12 2.25
N ALA A 78 7.49 -2.18 1.30
CA ALA A 78 8.53 -1.92 0.32
C ALA A 78 9.86 -1.49 0.97
N LEU A 79 9.81 -0.53 1.91
CA LEU A 79 10.97 -0.10 2.69
C LEU A 79 11.61 -1.25 3.47
N SER A 80 10.78 -2.08 4.11
CA SER A 80 11.24 -3.27 4.85
C SER A 80 11.99 -4.25 3.96
N ARG A 81 11.59 -4.38 2.70
CA ARG A 81 12.19 -5.26 1.69
C ARG A 81 13.39 -4.67 0.97
N GLY A 82 13.77 -3.43 1.28
CA GLY A 82 15.01 -2.81 0.77
C GLY A 82 14.79 -1.72 -0.28
N ALA A 83 13.60 -1.15 -0.40
CA ALA A 83 13.43 0.10 -1.12
C ALA A 83 14.33 1.18 -0.50
N GLU A 84 14.88 2.07 -1.33
CA GLU A 84 15.74 3.19 -0.91
C GLU A 84 14.91 4.20 -0.12
N SER A 85 13.76 4.58 -0.67
CA SER A 85 12.87 5.57 -0.08
C SER A 85 11.41 5.33 -0.47
N ALA A 86 10.49 5.87 0.34
CA ALA A 86 9.07 5.87 0.03
C ALA A 86 8.42 7.22 0.35
N VAL A 87 7.58 7.70 -0.57
CA VAL A 87 6.72 8.84 -0.36
C VAL A 87 5.31 8.34 -0.15
N PHE A 88 4.73 8.75 0.98
CA PHE A 88 3.38 8.38 1.40
C PHE A 88 2.45 9.56 1.21
N VAL A 89 1.43 9.43 0.39
CA VAL A 89 0.43 10.47 0.14
C VAL A 89 -0.94 10.03 0.62
N ASP A 90 -1.57 10.84 1.47
CA ASP A 90 -2.96 10.66 1.87
C ASP A 90 -3.56 12.03 2.22
N ALA A 91 -4.82 12.26 1.86
CA ALA A 91 -5.50 13.53 2.14
C ALA A 91 -5.87 13.68 3.62
N ARG A 92 -6.06 12.57 4.34
CA ARG A 92 -6.53 12.55 5.72
C ARG A 92 -5.38 12.72 6.71
N GLU A 93 -5.56 13.61 7.66
CA GLU A 93 -4.58 13.84 8.71
C GLU A 93 -4.37 12.62 9.61
N GLU A 94 -5.45 11.88 9.88
CA GLU A 94 -5.40 10.65 10.70
C GLU A 94 -4.54 9.56 10.03
N ALA A 95 -4.64 9.43 8.70
CA ALA A 95 -3.79 8.52 7.93
C ALA A 95 -2.32 8.95 8.04
N CYS A 96 -2.02 10.23 7.86
CA CYS A 96 -0.65 10.74 8.00
C CYS A 96 -0.08 10.54 9.42
N LYS A 97 -0.91 10.65 10.47
CA LYS A 97 -0.51 10.33 11.84
C LYS A 97 -0.19 8.84 12.01
N LEU A 98 -1.06 7.97 11.48
CA LEU A 98 -0.84 6.51 11.51
C LEU A 98 0.44 6.11 10.77
N ILE A 99 0.66 6.65 9.56
CA ILE A 99 1.89 6.37 8.80
C ILE A 99 3.13 6.76 9.60
N ARG A 100 3.13 7.95 10.23
CA ARG A 100 4.26 8.41 11.06
C ARG A 100 4.53 7.46 12.23
N GLU A 101 3.49 7.03 12.93
CA GLU A 101 3.62 6.07 14.02
C GLU A 101 4.11 4.70 13.52
N ASN A 102 3.61 4.23 12.39
CA ASN A 102 4.01 2.96 11.80
C ASN A 102 5.46 2.98 11.30
N LEU A 103 5.91 4.06 10.67
CA LEU A 103 7.32 4.26 10.31
C LEU A 103 8.22 4.22 11.56
N LYS A 104 7.81 4.89 12.64
CA LYS A 104 8.53 4.86 13.91
C LYS A 104 8.60 3.46 14.53
N ARG A 105 7.48 2.73 14.55
CA ARG A 105 7.44 1.35 15.05
C ARG A 105 8.36 0.40 14.28
N THR A 106 8.46 0.61 12.97
CA THR A 106 9.29 -0.20 12.07
C THR A 106 10.74 0.28 11.98
N LYS A 107 11.07 1.43 12.59
CA LYS A 107 12.39 2.10 12.53
C LYS A 107 12.81 2.45 11.09
N LEU A 108 11.84 2.88 10.27
CA LEU A 108 12.03 3.24 8.87
C LEU A 108 11.76 4.73 8.59
N GLU A 109 11.74 5.58 9.63
CA GLU A 109 11.40 7.01 9.51
C GLU A 109 12.35 7.77 8.56
N SER A 110 13.63 7.42 8.58
CA SER A 110 14.64 8.10 7.75
C SER A 110 14.48 7.84 6.24
N GLN A 111 13.72 6.81 5.89
CA GLN A 111 13.46 6.41 4.49
C GLN A 111 12.06 6.80 4.01
N GLY A 112 11.19 7.29 4.90
CA GLY A 112 9.80 7.63 4.60
C GLY A 112 9.54 9.13 4.63
N ARG A 113 8.94 9.68 3.55
CA ARG A 113 8.44 11.04 3.50
C ARG A 113 6.92 11.03 3.42
N ILE A 114 6.26 11.73 4.33
CA ILE A 114 4.79 11.80 4.42
C ILE A 114 4.33 13.14 3.88
N VAL A 115 3.38 13.11 2.94
CA VAL A 115 2.77 14.29 2.33
C VAL A 115 1.26 14.23 2.54
N ARG A 116 0.71 15.15 3.33
CA ARG A 116 -0.73 15.34 3.43
C ARG A 116 -1.21 16.14 2.24
N SER A 117 -1.86 15.49 1.29
CA SER A 117 -2.38 16.12 0.07
C SER A 117 -3.47 15.26 -0.54
N ASP A 118 -4.39 15.88 -1.27
CA ASP A 118 -5.15 15.17 -2.29
C ASP A 118 -4.18 14.61 -3.35
N TYR A 119 -4.52 13.46 -3.93
CA TYR A 119 -3.64 12.76 -4.87
C TYR A 119 -3.39 13.54 -6.16
N LEU A 120 -4.42 14.25 -6.70
CA LEU A 120 -4.25 15.08 -7.90
C LEU A 120 -3.44 16.33 -7.59
N ASP A 121 -3.67 16.96 -6.43
CA ASP A 121 -2.88 18.11 -6.01
C ASP A 121 -1.41 17.76 -5.80
N TYR A 122 -1.15 16.55 -5.28
CA TYR A 122 0.22 16.03 -5.19
C TYR A 122 0.83 15.82 -6.57
N LEU A 123 0.14 15.11 -7.46
CA LEU A 123 0.62 14.82 -8.80
C LEU A 123 0.86 16.10 -9.61
N ASN A 124 -0.02 17.10 -9.51
CA ASN A 124 0.15 18.39 -10.21
C ASN A 124 1.42 19.16 -9.82
N ARG A 125 2.01 18.86 -8.65
CA ARG A 125 3.23 19.51 -8.15
C ARG A 125 4.43 18.57 -8.12
N CYS A 126 4.25 17.32 -8.53
CA CYS A 126 5.28 16.29 -8.46
C CYS A 126 6.33 16.53 -9.53
N ALA A 127 7.58 16.72 -9.12
CA ALA A 127 8.74 16.80 -9.99
C ALA A 127 9.69 15.61 -9.81
N GLU A 128 9.38 14.69 -8.90
CA GLU A 128 10.18 13.51 -8.59
C GLU A 128 9.79 12.34 -9.50
N ARG A 129 10.76 11.48 -9.81
CA ARG A 129 10.53 10.22 -10.52
C ARG A 129 10.61 9.04 -9.55
N TYR A 130 9.83 8.01 -9.85
CA TYR A 130 9.68 6.81 -9.01
C TYR A 130 9.94 5.56 -9.83
N THR A 131 10.57 4.57 -9.23
CA THR A 131 10.71 3.23 -9.80
C THR A 131 9.47 2.37 -9.57
N ILE A 132 8.75 2.60 -8.47
CA ILE A 132 7.52 1.89 -8.16
C ILE A 132 6.45 2.89 -7.74
N ILE A 133 5.29 2.82 -8.37
CA ILE A 133 4.10 3.59 -7.97
C ILE A 133 3.01 2.59 -7.56
N LEU A 134 2.54 2.70 -6.31
CA LEU A 134 1.51 1.84 -5.73
C LEU A 134 0.19 2.61 -5.67
N LEU A 135 -0.87 2.03 -6.25
CA LEU A 135 -2.20 2.62 -6.34
C LEU A 135 -3.23 1.65 -5.75
N ASP A 136 -3.62 1.90 -4.51
CA ASP A 136 -4.71 1.19 -3.79
C ASP A 136 -5.76 2.20 -3.31
N PRO A 137 -6.50 2.85 -4.24
CA PRO A 137 -7.47 3.87 -3.89
C PRO A 137 -8.69 3.29 -3.17
N PRO A 138 -9.39 4.07 -2.34
CA PRO A 138 -10.68 3.67 -1.82
C PRO A 138 -11.66 3.44 -2.97
N TYR A 139 -12.47 2.39 -2.91
CA TYR A 139 -13.39 1.75 -3.88
C TYR A 139 -14.02 2.56 -5.02
N ALA A 140 -13.63 3.79 -5.29
CA ALA A 140 -14.11 4.61 -6.40
C ALA A 140 -13.15 4.52 -7.59
N GLU A 141 -13.58 3.86 -8.65
CA GLU A 141 -12.83 3.68 -9.91
C GLU A 141 -12.27 4.94 -10.50
N VAL A 142 -13.02 6.03 -10.39
CA VAL A 142 -12.64 7.34 -10.90
C VAL A 142 -11.26 7.77 -10.37
N PHE A 143 -10.92 7.45 -9.12
CA PHE A 143 -9.61 7.78 -8.56
C PHE A 143 -8.47 7.06 -9.27
N LEU A 144 -8.64 5.77 -9.56
CA LEU A 144 -7.60 4.96 -10.18
C LEU A 144 -7.32 5.41 -11.63
N GLU A 145 -8.38 5.59 -12.42
CA GLU A 145 -8.23 6.06 -13.80
C GLU A 145 -7.63 7.47 -13.88
N ASN A 146 -8.11 8.39 -13.04
CA ASN A 146 -7.59 9.75 -13.02
C ASN A 146 -6.12 9.78 -12.56
N ALA A 147 -5.76 8.96 -11.58
CA ALA A 147 -4.37 8.84 -11.13
C ALA A 147 -3.48 8.29 -12.25
N LEU A 148 -3.90 7.22 -12.93
CA LEU A 148 -3.15 6.65 -14.05
C LEU A 148 -2.97 7.66 -15.18
N LYS A 149 -4.04 8.32 -15.63
CA LYS A 149 -3.97 9.37 -16.67
C LYS A 149 -3.00 10.48 -16.28
N LYS A 150 -3.09 10.96 -15.02
CA LYS A 150 -2.22 12.05 -14.57
C LYS A 150 -0.77 11.61 -14.46
N ILE A 151 -0.49 10.41 -13.93
CA ILE A 151 0.86 9.85 -13.83
C ILE A 151 1.51 9.72 -15.21
N THR A 152 0.78 9.24 -16.20
CA THR A 152 1.28 9.07 -17.57
C THR A 152 1.49 10.42 -18.26
N GLU A 153 0.56 11.39 -18.07
CA GLU A 153 0.69 12.76 -18.59
C GLU A 153 1.97 13.45 -18.11
N ILE A 154 2.29 13.35 -16.79
CA ILE A 154 3.46 14.03 -16.21
C ILE A 154 4.73 13.17 -16.22
N ASP A 155 4.64 11.93 -16.67
CA ASP A 155 5.77 10.99 -16.86
C ASP A 155 6.69 10.83 -15.65
N ILE A 156 6.16 10.61 -14.47
CA ILE A 156 6.92 10.44 -13.22
C ILE A 156 7.42 9.03 -12.94
N LEU A 157 7.21 8.08 -13.84
CA LEU A 157 7.78 6.74 -13.72
C LEU A 157 9.17 6.71 -14.36
N GLU A 158 10.14 6.05 -13.74
CA GLU A 158 11.43 5.76 -14.33
C GLU A 158 11.28 4.76 -15.51
N THR A 159 12.28 4.70 -16.40
CA THR A 159 12.22 3.92 -17.65
C THR A 159 11.87 2.45 -17.39
N ASP A 160 12.52 1.81 -16.40
CA ASP A 160 12.28 0.41 -16.06
C ASP A 160 11.30 0.26 -14.88
N GLY A 161 10.59 1.33 -14.55
CA GLY A 161 9.68 1.37 -13.43
C GLY A 161 8.37 0.62 -13.67
N ILE A 162 7.62 0.46 -12.59
CA ILE A 162 6.30 -0.19 -12.59
C ILE A 162 5.25 0.64 -11.87
N ILE A 163 4.03 0.61 -12.40
CA ILE A 163 2.85 1.03 -11.65
C ILE A 163 2.07 -0.23 -11.27
N VAL A 164 1.77 -0.38 -9.99
CA VAL A 164 0.98 -1.50 -9.46
C VAL A 164 -0.33 -0.96 -8.96
N THR A 165 -1.45 -1.51 -9.47
CA THR A 165 -2.79 -1.13 -9.04
C THR A 165 -3.47 -2.30 -8.36
N GLU A 166 -4.21 -2.01 -7.27
CA GLU A 166 -5.17 -2.92 -6.68
C GLU A 166 -6.59 -2.47 -7.02
N ARG A 167 -7.43 -3.40 -7.51
CA ARG A 167 -8.82 -3.10 -7.87
C ARG A 167 -9.75 -4.30 -7.68
N PRO A 168 -11.06 -4.10 -7.47
CA PRO A 168 -12.01 -5.19 -7.46
C PRO A 168 -12.16 -5.81 -8.85
N MET A 169 -12.50 -7.10 -8.90
CA MET A 169 -12.88 -7.77 -10.15
C MET A 169 -14.16 -7.19 -10.75
N GLY A 170 -14.27 -7.32 -12.08
CA GLY A 170 -15.47 -6.92 -12.83
C GLY A 170 -15.44 -5.51 -13.38
N LYS A 171 -14.33 -4.81 -13.17
CA LYS A 171 -14.12 -3.46 -13.69
C LYS A 171 -12.91 -3.47 -14.61
N GLU A 172 -13.11 -3.05 -15.85
CA GLU A 172 -12.03 -3.00 -16.84
C GLU A 172 -11.31 -1.66 -16.74
N LEU A 173 -9.97 -1.70 -16.63
CA LEU A 173 -9.10 -0.57 -16.86
C LEU A 173 -8.63 -0.58 -18.31
N LEU A 174 -8.30 0.59 -18.82
CA LEU A 174 -7.70 0.71 -20.15
C LEU A 174 -6.41 -0.13 -20.24
N TRP A 175 -6.14 -0.71 -21.41
CA TRP A 175 -4.92 -1.47 -21.67
C TRP A 175 -3.71 -0.57 -21.81
N GLU A 176 -3.91 0.63 -22.32
CA GLU A 176 -2.87 1.59 -22.63
C GLU A 176 -3.24 2.97 -22.12
N PHE A 177 -2.24 3.70 -21.63
CA PHE A 177 -2.30 5.10 -21.26
C PHE A 177 -1.03 5.75 -21.81
N ASP A 178 -1.13 6.69 -22.72
CA ASP A 178 -0.05 7.57 -23.21
C ASP A 178 1.39 7.01 -23.08
N GLY A 179 1.69 5.92 -23.81
CA GLY A 179 3.01 5.26 -23.76
C GLY A 179 3.21 4.29 -22.58
N TYR A 180 2.15 3.93 -21.87
CA TYR A 180 2.18 2.89 -20.84
C TYR A 180 1.25 1.75 -21.21
N VAL A 181 1.75 0.54 -21.09
CA VAL A 181 1.00 -0.68 -21.43
C VAL A 181 0.73 -1.52 -20.18
N ARG A 182 -0.45 -2.12 -20.12
CA ARG A 182 -0.77 -3.13 -19.13
C ARG A 182 0.01 -4.40 -19.43
N SER A 183 0.99 -4.69 -18.59
CA SER A 183 1.86 -5.85 -18.73
C SER A 183 1.13 -7.14 -18.35
N LYS A 184 0.49 -7.17 -17.19
CA LYS A 184 -0.16 -8.38 -16.67
C LYS A 184 -1.18 -8.10 -15.58
N ASP A 185 -2.25 -8.93 -15.55
CA ASP A 185 -3.21 -9.03 -14.46
C ASP A 185 -2.99 -10.28 -13.64
N TYR A 186 -3.09 -10.15 -12.33
CA TYR A 186 -3.03 -11.26 -11.38
C TYR A 186 -4.28 -11.28 -10.52
N LYS A 187 -5.01 -12.40 -10.53
CA LYS A 187 -6.28 -12.56 -9.83
C LYS A 187 -6.09 -13.20 -8.46
N TYR A 188 -6.56 -12.51 -7.41
CA TYR A 188 -6.58 -13.02 -6.04
C TYR A 188 -7.97 -12.87 -5.43
N GLY A 189 -8.75 -13.96 -5.46
CA GLY A 189 -10.13 -13.94 -5.00
C GLY A 189 -10.99 -12.93 -5.78
N LYS A 190 -11.43 -11.85 -5.13
CA LYS A 190 -12.21 -10.75 -5.73
C LYS A 190 -11.34 -9.54 -6.10
N THR A 191 -10.04 -9.62 -5.93
CA THR A 191 -9.08 -8.55 -6.21
C THR A 191 -8.26 -8.87 -7.45
N LEU A 192 -8.00 -7.86 -8.26
CA LEU A 192 -7.03 -7.87 -9.35
C LEU A 192 -5.87 -6.95 -9.01
N LEU A 193 -4.66 -7.47 -9.14
CA LEU A 193 -3.44 -6.69 -9.18
C LEU A 193 -3.05 -6.52 -10.65
N THR A 194 -2.89 -5.29 -11.08
CA THR A 194 -2.50 -4.97 -12.47
C THR A 194 -1.17 -4.25 -12.48
N ILE A 195 -0.28 -4.64 -13.37
CA ILE A 195 1.02 -3.99 -13.55
C ILE A 195 1.02 -3.26 -14.88
N TYR A 196 1.43 -1.99 -14.85
CA TYR A 196 1.75 -1.18 -16.02
C TYR A 196 3.24 -0.91 -16.09
N ARG A 197 3.78 -0.85 -17.30
CA ARG A 197 5.15 -0.44 -17.62
C ARG A 197 5.12 0.56 -18.77
N LYS A 198 6.21 1.28 -18.96
CA LYS A 198 6.38 2.05 -20.19
C LYS A 198 6.41 1.10 -21.40
N ALA A 199 5.83 1.54 -22.53
CA ALA A 199 5.80 0.82 -23.79
C ALA A 199 7.18 0.70 -24.43
#